data_5eeaf02cabe69f385dcf2d16897f92db
#
_entry.id   5eeaf02cabe69f385dcf2d16897f92db
#
_cell.length_a   1.000
_cell.length_b   1.000
_cell.length_c   1.000
_cell.angle_alpha   90.00
_cell.angle_beta   90.00
_cell.angle_gamma   90.00
#
_symmetry.space_group_name_H-M   'P 1'
#
loop_
_entity.id
_entity.type
_entity.pdbx_description
1 polymer ?
#
loop_
_entity_poly.entity_id
_entity_poly.type
_entity_poly.pdbx_seq_one_letter_code
_entity_poly.pdbx_strand_id
1 'polypeptide(L)'
;MVTEISTSDAERKMLSDAGYGDPAITYYLEKKYMGHIENADQVSEKIGSCGDIMRVYLKVGDNNFIDDVRYEITGCAGAISAAMAAVDLVKGKTIDDALEINDGDVFKVLENIPEKKHHCIQLAVKTMHQGLESYKKNNA
;
A
#
# COMPACT_ATOMS: atom_id res chain seq x y z
N MET A 1 -37.84 0.73 16.43
CA MET A 1 -36.97 -0.09 15.56
C MET A 1 -35.56 0.48 15.59
N VAL A 2 -34.59 -0.35 15.92
CA VAL A 2 -33.21 0.08 15.97
C VAL A 2 -32.59 -0.08 14.57
N THR A 3 -32.01 1.00 14.05
CA THR A 3 -31.28 0.92 12.79
C THR A 3 -29.86 0.46 13.11
N GLU A 4 -29.48 -0.69 12.60
CA GLU A 4 -28.14 -1.18 12.77
C GLU A 4 -27.18 -0.42 11.83
N ILE A 5 -26.11 0.10 12.41
CA ILE A 5 -25.04 0.69 11.65
C ILE A 5 -24.08 -0.45 11.31
N SER A 6 -23.75 -0.63 10.02
CA SER A 6 -22.83 -1.68 9.63
C SER A 6 -21.45 -1.43 10.25
N THR A 7 -20.67 -2.50 10.43
CA THR A 7 -19.31 -2.40 10.95
C THR A 7 -18.47 -1.46 10.08
N SER A 8 -18.64 -1.53 8.74
CA SER A 8 -17.94 -0.64 7.81
C SER A 8 -18.27 0.82 8.05
N ASP A 9 -19.56 1.13 8.29
CA ASP A 9 -19.98 2.51 8.54
C ASP A 9 -19.42 3.04 9.85
N ALA A 10 -19.40 2.20 10.89
CA ALA A 10 -18.81 2.56 12.17
C ALA A 10 -17.30 2.79 12.05
N GLU A 11 -16.60 1.91 11.34
CA GLU A 11 -15.17 2.07 11.11
C GLU A 11 -14.88 3.31 10.28
N ARG A 12 -15.68 3.59 9.25
CA ARG A 12 -15.51 4.78 8.42
C ARG A 12 -15.63 6.05 9.26
N LYS A 13 -16.63 6.10 10.14
CA LYS A 13 -16.82 7.25 11.02
C LYS A 13 -15.62 7.43 11.94
N MET A 14 -15.17 6.36 12.58
CA MET A 14 -14.01 6.41 13.48
C MET A 14 -12.76 6.94 12.78
N LEU A 15 -12.50 6.45 11.58
CA LEU A 15 -11.33 6.86 10.80
C LEU A 15 -11.45 8.30 10.32
N SER A 16 -12.65 8.71 9.89
CA SER A 16 -12.90 10.09 9.50
C SER A 16 -12.66 11.04 10.67
N ASP A 17 -13.19 10.69 11.84
CA ASP A 17 -12.99 11.48 13.07
C ASP A 17 -11.50 11.54 13.47
N ALA A 18 -10.74 10.51 13.15
CA ALA A 18 -9.30 10.45 13.43
C ALA A 18 -8.44 11.22 12.41
N GLY A 19 -9.05 11.74 11.33
CA GLY A 19 -8.33 12.55 10.34
C GLY A 19 -8.02 11.89 9.01
N TYR A 20 -8.59 10.70 8.75
CA TYR A 20 -8.40 10.02 7.47
C TYR A 20 -9.41 10.56 6.45
N GLY A 21 -8.94 10.86 5.24
CA GLY A 21 -9.81 11.23 4.13
C GLY A 21 -10.57 10.03 3.56
N ASP A 22 -11.65 10.29 2.83
CA ASP A 22 -12.48 9.21 2.26
C ASP A 22 -11.70 8.21 1.41
N PRO A 23 -10.82 8.63 0.48
CA PRO A 23 -10.04 7.65 -0.28
C PRO A 23 -9.17 6.75 0.60
N ALA A 24 -8.52 7.33 1.62
CA ALA A 24 -7.70 6.55 2.54
C ALA A 24 -8.53 5.51 3.28
N ILE A 25 -9.72 5.89 3.75
CA ILE A 25 -10.63 4.99 4.46
C ILE A 25 -11.06 3.86 3.53
N THR A 26 -11.41 4.18 2.29
CA THR A 26 -11.84 3.19 1.30
C THR A 26 -10.73 2.17 1.03
N TYR A 27 -9.50 2.62 0.83
CA TYR A 27 -8.36 1.73 0.66
C TYR A 27 -8.20 0.78 1.85
N TYR A 28 -8.33 1.30 3.06
CA TYR A 28 -8.21 0.47 4.26
C TYR A 28 -9.34 -0.56 4.34
N LEU A 29 -10.59 -0.13 4.14
CA LEU A 29 -11.74 -1.03 4.28
C LEU A 29 -11.75 -2.11 3.21
N GLU A 30 -11.39 -1.79 1.99
CA GLU A 30 -11.38 -2.75 0.88
C GLU A 30 -10.23 -3.75 0.97
N LYS A 31 -9.07 -3.31 1.41
CA LYS A 31 -7.87 -4.15 1.51
C LYS A 31 -7.62 -4.95 0.22
N LYS A 32 -7.84 -4.30 -0.92
CA LYS A 32 -7.91 -4.94 -2.23
C LYS A 32 -6.66 -5.73 -2.60
N TYR A 33 -5.50 -5.27 -2.17
CA TYR A 33 -4.22 -5.87 -2.53
C TYR A 33 -3.52 -6.52 -1.34
N MET A 34 -4.27 -6.81 -0.28
CA MET A 34 -3.71 -7.56 0.85
C MET A 34 -3.62 -9.03 0.49
N GLY A 35 -2.51 -9.66 0.87
CA GLY A 35 -2.29 -11.07 0.64
C GLY A 35 -0.89 -11.34 0.10
N HIS A 36 -0.69 -12.55 -0.45
CA HIS A 36 0.59 -12.98 -0.99
C HIS A 36 0.41 -13.45 -2.45
N ILE A 37 1.53 -13.65 -3.13
CA ILE A 37 1.56 -14.25 -4.47
C ILE A 37 2.47 -15.48 -4.36
N GLU A 38 1.92 -16.67 -4.62
CA GLU A 38 2.67 -17.93 -4.44
C GLU A 38 3.90 -18.02 -5.34
N ASN A 39 3.79 -17.60 -6.56
CA ASN A 39 4.90 -17.64 -7.52
C ASN A 39 5.43 -16.23 -7.79
N ALA A 40 5.61 -15.45 -6.73
CA ALA A 40 6.11 -14.09 -6.87
C ALA A 40 7.53 -14.09 -7.46
N ASP A 41 7.78 -13.12 -8.32
CA ASP A 41 9.12 -12.94 -8.90
C ASP A 41 10.05 -12.22 -7.92
N GLN A 42 9.48 -11.47 -6.98
CA GLN A 42 10.24 -10.78 -5.95
C GLN A 42 9.40 -10.64 -4.69
N VAL A 43 10.01 -10.83 -3.54
CA VAL A 43 9.41 -10.58 -2.22
C VAL A 43 10.40 -9.74 -1.42
N SER A 44 9.94 -8.64 -0.86
CA SER A 44 10.78 -7.76 -0.05
C SER A 44 10.02 -7.30 1.18
N GLU A 45 10.72 -7.16 2.31
CA GLU A 45 10.12 -6.82 3.58
C GLU A 45 10.89 -5.70 4.26
N LYS A 46 10.15 -4.79 4.88
CA LYS A 46 10.72 -3.74 5.73
C LYS A 46 9.93 -3.60 7.01
N ILE A 47 10.65 -3.23 8.06
CA ILE A 47 10.07 -2.90 9.35
C ILE A 47 10.19 -1.39 9.54
N GLY A 48 9.09 -0.73 9.86
CA GLY A 48 9.06 0.71 10.11
C GLY A 48 9.49 1.06 11.52
N SER A 49 9.73 2.34 11.75
CA SER A 49 10.18 2.87 13.04
C SER A 49 9.17 2.63 14.17
N CYS A 50 7.89 2.51 13.84
CA CYS A 50 6.82 2.25 14.82
C CYS A 50 6.55 0.76 15.02
N GLY A 51 7.34 -0.13 14.39
CA GLY A 51 7.16 -1.57 14.47
C GLY A 51 6.23 -2.17 13.43
N ASP A 52 5.66 -1.37 12.55
CA ASP A 52 4.85 -1.88 11.44
C ASP A 52 5.75 -2.69 10.51
N ILE A 53 5.20 -3.79 9.98
CA ILE A 53 5.93 -4.67 9.06
C ILE A 53 5.18 -4.70 7.74
N MET A 54 5.89 -4.45 6.64
CA MET A 54 5.33 -4.55 5.30
C MET A 54 6.15 -5.51 4.46
N ARG A 55 5.47 -6.46 3.83
CA ARG A 55 6.07 -7.38 2.88
C ARG A 55 5.37 -7.19 1.54
N VAL A 56 6.13 -6.88 0.50
CA VAL A 56 5.59 -6.70 -0.85
C VAL A 56 5.95 -7.90 -1.72
N TYR A 57 4.96 -8.36 -2.50
CA TYR A 57 5.10 -9.43 -3.48
C TYR A 57 4.89 -8.82 -4.86
N LEU A 58 5.80 -9.11 -5.78
CA LEU A 58 5.73 -8.63 -7.16
C LEU A 58 5.62 -9.77 -8.13
N LYS A 59 4.72 -9.64 -9.08
CA LYS A 59 4.63 -10.52 -10.23
C LYS A 59 4.86 -9.66 -11.47
N VAL A 60 5.87 -10.00 -12.25
CA VAL A 60 6.29 -9.21 -13.41
C VAL A 60 6.06 -10.02 -14.67
N GLY A 61 5.42 -9.41 -15.64
CA GLY A 61 5.13 -10.03 -16.92
C GLY A 61 6.10 -9.61 -18.02
N ASP A 62 5.65 -9.75 -19.25
CA ASP A 62 6.46 -9.43 -20.42
C ASP A 62 6.84 -7.94 -20.45
N ASN A 63 8.03 -7.67 -20.99
CA ASN A 63 8.54 -6.29 -21.14
C ASN A 63 8.64 -5.52 -19.82
N ASN A 64 8.83 -6.24 -18.71
CA ASN A 64 8.96 -5.65 -17.37
C ASN A 64 7.72 -4.88 -16.91
N PHE A 65 6.53 -5.21 -17.44
CA PHE A 65 5.28 -4.68 -16.91
C PHE A 65 4.89 -5.43 -15.65
N ILE A 66 4.44 -4.68 -14.65
CA ILE A 66 4.03 -5.26 -13.38
C ILE A 66 2.61 -5.84 -13.53
N ASP A 67 2.50 -7.16 -13.41
CA ASP A 67 1.23 -7.87 -13.55
C ASP A 67 0.41 -7.84 -12.28
N ASP A 68 1.05 -8.04 -11.13
CA ASP A 68 0.35 -8.05 -9.85
C ASP A 68 1.29 -7.63 -8.73
N VAL A 69 0.70 -6.99 -7.74
CA VAL A 69 1.40 -6.58 -6.52
C VAL A 69 0.48 -6.87 -5.35
N ARG A 70 1.04 -7.47 -4.30
CA ARG A 70 0.32 -7.73 -3.06
C ARG A 70 1.19 -7.31 -1.88
N TYR A 71 0.54 -6.94 -0.78
CA TYR A 71 1.22 -6.66 0.48
C TYR A 71 0.66 -7.53 1.57
N GLU A 72 1.55 -8.01 2.44
CA GLU A 72 1.15 -8.51 3.76
C GLU A 72 1.64 -7.48 4.76
N ILE A 73 0.75 -7.03 5.64
CA ILE A 73 1.04 -5.92 6.53
C ILE A 73 0.60 -6.26 7.95
N THR A 74 1.49 -6.06 8.90
CA THR A 74 1.16 -6.01 10.31
C THR A 74 1.31 -4.56 10.74
N GLY A 75 0.19 -3.87 10.93
CA GLY A 75 0.23 -2.43 11.19
C GLY A 75 -1.15 -1.80 11.27
N CYS A 76 -1.17 -0.50 11.30
CA CYS A 76 -2.38 0.30 11.48
C CYS A 76 -3.10 0.58 10.17
N ALA A 77 -4.27 1.24 10.27
CA ALA A 77 -5.05 1.65 9.10
C ALA A 77 -4.24 2.51 8.14
N GLY A 78 -3.39 3.40 8.66
CA GLY A 78 -2.55 4.24 7.82
C GLY A 78 -1.56 3.44 6.99
N ALA A 79 -0.98 2.40 7.57
CA ALA A 79 -0.03 1.53 6.87
C ALA A 79 -0.73 0.79 5.72
N ILE A 80 -1.90 0.23 5.99
CA ILE A 80 -2.68 -0.51 4.99
C ILE A 80 -3.14 0.43 3.87
N SER A 81 -3.71 1.59 4.21
CA SER A 81 -4.15 2.58 3.21
C SER A 81 -3.00 3.00 2.30
N ALA A 82 -1.85 3.32 2.89
CA ALA A 82 -0.69 3.77 2.12
C ALA A 82 -0.19 2.70 1.15
N ALA A 83 -0.11 1.45 1.61
CA ALA A 83 0.33 0.35 0.76
C ALA A 83 -0.64 0.09 -0.38
N MET A 84 -1.95 0.08 -0.10
CA MET A 84 -2.95 -0.14 -1.15
C MET A 84 -2.91 0.97 -2.21
N ALA A 85 -2.75 2.22 -1.79
CA ALA A 85 -2.61 3.34 -2.72
C ALA A 85 -1.33 3.21 -3.56
N ALA A 86 -0.24 2.77 -2.96
CA ALA A 86 1.02 2.54 -3.69
C ALA A 86 0.84 1.48 -4.77
N VAL A 87 0.09 0.41 -4.50
CA VAL A 87 -0.19 -0.62 -5.51
C VAL A 87 -0.95 -0.03 -6.69
N ASP A 88 -1.98 0.77 -6.44
CA ASP A 88 -2.73 1.40 -7.53
C ASP A 88 -1.85 2.28 -8.41
N LEU A 89 -0.83 2.90 -7.82
CA LEU A 89 0.08 3.76 -8.57
C LEU A 89 1.08 3.00 -9.43
N VAL A 90 1.40 1.76 -9.09
CA VAL A 90 2.43 1.00 -9.83
C VAL A 90 1.88 -0.13 -10.68
N LYS A 91 0.71 -0.64 -10.37
CA LYS A 91 0.13 -1.78 -11.09
C LYS A 91 -0.09 -1.42 -12.56
N GLY A 92 0.38 -2.30 -13.46
CA GLY A 92 0.27 -2.07 -14.89
C GLY A 92 1.34 -1.16 -15.48
N LYS A 93 2.24 -0.65 -14.67
CA LYS A 93 3.38 0.14 -15.14
C LYS A 93 4.59 -0.76 -15.32
N THR A 94 5.59 -0.25 -16.04
CA THR A 94 6.89 -0.92 -16.09
C THR A 94 7.61 -0.72 -14.76
N ILE A 95 8.61 -1.57 -14.51
CA ILE A 95 9.45 -1.44 -13.31
C ILE A 95 10.06 -0.04 -13.22
N ASP A 96 10.60 0.47 -14.34
CA ASP A 96 11.24 1.79 -14.34
C ASP A 96 10.25 2.93 -14.03
N ASP A 97 9.07 2.88 -14.63
CA ASP A 97 8.04 3.88 -14.35
C ASP A 97 7.54 3.79 -12.91
N ALA A 98 7.39 2.57 -12.41
CA ALA A 98 6.94 2.35 -11.03
C ALA A 98 7.96 2.88 -10.01
N LEU A 99 9.25 2.85 -10.34
CA LEU A 99 10.29 3.40 -9.47
C LEU A 99 10.21 4.92 -9.32
N GLU A 100 9.46 5.59 -10.19
CA GLU A 100 9.31 7.05 -10.11
C GLU A 100 8.29 7.49 -9.05
N ILE A 101 7.50 6.58 -8.47
CA ILE A 101 6.54 6.98 -7.43
C ILE A 101 7.27 7.52 -6.21
N ASN A 102 6.64 8.48 -5.56
CA ASN A 102 7.18 9.08 -4.35
C ASN A 102 6.08 9.25 -3.29
N ASP A 103 6.48 9.69 -2.11
CA ASP A 103 5.57 9.88 -0.98
C ASP A 103 4.42 10.84 -1.31
N GLY A 104 4.74 11.91 -2.05
CA GLY A 104 3.74 12.89 -2.45
C GLY A 104 2.66 12.32 -3.35
N ASP A 105 3.03 11.39 -4.23
CA ASP A 105 2.06 10.73 -5.12
C ASP A 105 1.06 9.93 -4.31
N VAL A 106 1.53 9.17 -3.33
CA VAL A 106 0.68 8.37 -2.45
C VAL A 106 -0.21 9.28 -1.61
N PHE A 107 0.36 10.35 -1.06
CA PHE A 107 -0.40 11.31 -0.25
C PHE A 107 -1.56 11.91 -1.06
N LYS A 108 -1.32 12.27 -2.31
CA LYS A 108 -2.37 12.83 -3.19
C LYS A 108 -3.52 11.86 -3.39
N VAL A 109 -3.21 10.58 -3.57
CA VAL A 109 -4.24 9.55 -3.78
C VAL A 109 -5.07 9.35 -2.52
N LEU A 110 -4.44 9.41 -1.35
CA LEU A 110 -5.12 9.26 -0.08
C LEU A 110 -5.93 10.50 0.31
N GLU A 111 -5.61 11.64 -0.24
CA GLU A 111 -6.11 12.99 0.03
C GLU A 111 -5.78 13.49 1.43
N ASN A 112 -6.09 12.70 2.46
CA ASN A 112 -5.73 13.10 3.83
C ASN A 112 -5.48 11.88 4.71
N ILE A 113 -4.49 12.01 5.58
CA ILE A 113 -4.11 10.99 6.55
C ILE A 113 -3.54 11.74 7.76
N PRO A 114 -3.79 11.26 9.00
CA PRO A 114 -3.25 11.94 10.18
C PRO A 114 -1.74 12.18 10.07
N GLU A 115 -1.30 13.35 10.47
CA GLU A 115 0.11 13.74 10.36
C GLU A 115 1.04 12.72 11.00
N LYS A 116 0.66 12.19 12.16
CA LYS A 116 1.45 11.17 12.87
C LYS A 116 1.55 9.85 12.12
N LYS A 117 0.82 9.68 11.01
CA LYS A 117 0.83 8.49 10.18
C LYS A 117 1.55 8.68 8.84
N HIS A 118 2.13 9.86 8.61
CA HIS A 118 2.87 10.11 7.36
C HIS A 118 4.06 9.16 7.19
N HIS A 119 4.64 8.67 8.29
CA HIS A 119 5.71 7.67 8.20
C HIS A 119 5.24 6.36 7.56
N CYS A 120 3.94 6.05 7.62
CA CYS A 120 3.37 4.87 6.97
C CYS A 120 3.46 4.98 5.45
N ILE A 121 3.27 6.19 4.92
CA ILE A 121 3.44 6.44 3.48
C ILE A 121 4.89 6.19 3.08
N GLN A 122 5.83 6.71 3.87
CA GLN A 122 7.26 6.51 3.61
C GLN A 122 7.61 5.03 3.61
N LEU A 123 7.12 4.28 4.59
CA LEU A 123 7.39 2.85 4.67
C LEU A 123 6.83 2.10 3.44
N ALA A 124 5.60 2.41 3.03
CA ALA A 124 4.97 1.77 1.88
C ALA A 124 5.78 2.02 0.60
N VAL A 125 6.19 3.27 0.37
CA VAL A 125 6.96 3.63 -0.81
C VAL A 125 8.36 3.00 -0.79
N LYS A 126 9.04 3.03 0.36
CA LYS A 126 10.37 2.43 0.50
C LYS A 126 10.33 0.92 0.31
N THR A 127 9.31 0.25 0.83
CA THR A 127 9.15 -1.20 0.65
C THR A 127 8.93 -1.53 -0.82
N MET A 128 8.08 -0.77 -1.50
CA MET A 128 7.84 -0.92 -2.92
C MET A 128 9.13 -0.70 -3.73
N HIS A 129 9.84 0.39 -3.47
CA HIS A 129 11.11 0.68 -4.15
C HIS A 129 12.12 -0.43 -3.94
N GLN A 130 12.23 -0.95 -2.72
CA GLN A 130 13.17 -2.03 -2.43
C GLN A 130 12.83 -3.27 -3.26
N GLY A 131 11.56 -3.63 -3.34
CA GLY A 131 11.13 -4.77 -4.15
C GLY A 131 11.42 -4.56 -5.63
N LEU A 132 11.09 -3.40 -6.17
CA LEU A 132 11.32 -3.07 -7.57
C LEU A 132 12.81 -3.06 -7.92
N GLU A 133 13.62 -2.45 -7.07
CA GLU A 133 15.07 -2.37 -7.27
C GLU A 133 15.72 -3.75 -7.17
N SER A 134 15.32 -4.55 -6.21
CA SER A 134 15.83 -5.92 -6.05
C SER A 134 15.46 -6.79 -7.26
N TYR A 135 14.23 -6.67 -7.75
CA TYR A 135 13.82 -7.38 -8.96
C TYR A 135 14.70 -6.98 -10.14
N LYS A 136 14.88 -5.67 -10.35
CA LYS A 136 15.67 -5.14 -11.47
C LYS A 136 17.11 -5.63 -11.40
N LYS A 137 17.71 -5.61 -10.22
CA LYS A 137 19.08 -6.06 -10.00
C LYS A 137 19.23 -7.55 -10.29
N ASN A 138 18.30 -8.38 -9.82
CA ASN A 138 18.37 -9.82 -9.93
C ASN A 138 18.03 -10.33 -11.34
N ASN A 139 17.40 -9.49 -12.17
CA ASN A 139 16.96 -9.85 -13.52
C ASN A 139 17.59 -8.96 -14.59
N ALA A 140 18.70 -8.33 -14.26
CA ALA A 140 19.44 -7.49 -15.19
C ALA A 140 20.23 -8.33 -16.20
#